data_888e8e268651749aa6305c9cdaadeb1b
#
_entry.id   888e8e268651749aa6305c9cdaadeb1b
#
_cell.length_a   1.000
_cell.length_b   1.000
_cell.length_c   1.000
_cell.angle_alpha   90.00
_cell.angle_beta   90.00
_cell.angle_gamma   90.00
#
_symmetry.space_group_name_H-M   'P 1'
#
loop_
_entity.id
_entity.type
_entity.pdbx_description
1 polymer ?
#
loop_
_entity_poly.entity_id
_entity_poly.type
_entity_poly.pdbx_seq_one_letter_code
_entity_poly.pdbx_strand_id
1 'polypeptide(L)'
;MAGKALQWKLVANPTGPQPRPRHGHRAVAIKDLMVVFGGGNEGIVDELHVYNTATNQWFVPVTKGDVPPGCAAYGFVVEGTRLLVFGGMVEYGKYSNELYELQASKWEWKKLKPRPPKAGPPPCPRLGHSFTLVNAKVYLFGWSGE
;
A
#
# COMPACT_ATOMS: atom_id res chain seq x y z
N MET A 1 11.15 6.85 -32.80
CA MET A 1 11.92 5.67 -32.35
C MET A 1 10.98 4.56 -31.86
N ALA A 2 11.16 3.38 -32.37
CA ALA A 2 10.37 2.25 -31.92
C ALA A 2 10.72 1.90 -30.47
N GLY A 3 9.71 1.63 -29.66
CA GLY A 3 9.92 1.15 -28.30
C GLY A 3 10.51 -0.24 -28.29
N LYS A 4 11.16 -0.60 -27.20
CA LYS A 4 11.64 -1.96 -26.99
C LYS A 4 10.48 -2.91 -26.76
N ALA A 5 10.57 -4.12 -27.27
CA ALA A 5 9.62 -5.17 -26.94
C ALA A 5 9.67 -5.46 -25.45
N LEU A 6 8.53 -5.72 -24.85
CA LEU A 6 8.45 -6.11 -23.46
C LEU A 6 9.03 -7.53 -23.28
N GLN A 7 9.69 -7.73 -22.19
CA GLN A 7 10.32 -9.00 -21.87
C GLN A 7 10.14 -9.31 -20.39
N TRP A 8 9.73 -10.54 -20.10
CA TRP A 8 9.70 -11.03 -18.74
C TRP A 8 11.10 -11.47 -18.32
N LYS A 9 11.49 -11.09 -17.13
CA LYS A 9 12.71 -11.58 -16.50
C LYS A 9 12.41 -11.97 -15.07
N LEU A 10 12.85 -13.17 -14.69
CA LEU A 10 12.84 -13.57 -13.29
C LEU A 10 13.99 -12.89 -12.58
N VAL A 11 13.70 -12.22 -11.46
CA VAL A 11 14.74 -11.61 -10.64
C VAL A 11 15.59 -12.72 -10.02
N ALA A 12 16.87 -12.75 -10.37
CA ALA A 12 17.77 -13.81 -9.95
C ALA A 12 18.41 -13.48 -8.60
N ASN A 13 18.41 -14.48 -7.73
CA ASN A 13 19.17 -14.45 -6.47
C ASN A 13 18.97 -13.20 -5.61
N PRO A 14 17.72 -12.77 -5.33
CA PRO A 14 17.54 -11.68 -4.41
C PRO A 14 18.00 -12.07 -3.01
N THR A 15 18.55 -11.10 -2.28
CA THR A 15 19.03 -11.33 -0.92
C THR A 15 18.06 -10.73 0.10
N GLY A 16 18.32 -11.02 1.38
CA GLY A 16 17.50 -10.53 2.48
C GLY A 16 16.24 -11.36 2.71
N PRO A 17 15.44 -10.99 3.70
CA PRO A 17 14.23 -11.74 4.06
C PRO A 17 13.15 -11.55 3.01
N GLN A 18 12.87 -12.60 2.25
CA GLN A 18 11.88 -12.55 1.18
C GLN A 18 10.47 -12.70 1.76
N PRO A 19 9.49 -11.95 1.23
CA PRO A 19 8.11 -12.09 1.70
C PRO A 19 7.55 -13.45 1.32
N ARG A 20 6.71 -14.00 2.20
CA ARG A 20 5.96 -15.22 1.88
C ARG A 20 4.92 -14.94 0.81
N PRO A 21 4.54 -15.94 0.02
CA PRO A 21 3.44 -15.77 -0.94
C PRO A 21 2.17 -15.30 -0.24
N ARG A 22 1.47 -14.38 -0.86
CA ARG A 22 0.24 -13.79 -0.31
C ARG A 22 -0.63 -13.26 -1.43
N HIS A 23 -1.85 -12.89 -1.10
CA HIS A 23 -2.77 -12.23 -2.01
C HIS A 23 -3.44 -11.06 -1.28
N GLY A 24 -4.04 -10.15 -2.04
CA GLY A 24 -4.66 -8.96 -1.47
C GLY A 24 -3.68 -7.88 -1.02
N HIS A 25 -2.39 -8.08 -1.25
CA HIS A 25 -1.38 -7.05 -1.02
C HIS A 25 -1.40 -6.03 -2.14
N ARG A 26 -0.78 -4.88 -1.88
CA ARG A 26 -0.53 -3.85 -2.89
C ARG A 26 0.93 -3.43 -2.79
N ALA A 27 1.46 -2.91 -3.88
CA ALA A 27 2.81 -2.40 -3.92
C ALA A 27 2.84 -1.05 -4.61
N VAL A 28 3.77 -0.20 -4.20
CA VAL A 28 4.03 1.07 -4.83
C VAL A 28 5.53 1.23 -5.03
N ALA A 29 5.90 2.09 -5.95
CA ALA A 29 7.30 2.42 -6.21
C ALA A 29 7.61 3.79 -5.64
N ILE A 30 8.72 3.90 -4.92
CA ILE A 30 9.27 5.18 -4.50
C ILE A 30 10.78 5.12 -4.68
N LYS A 31 11.32 6.02 -5.53
CA LYS A 31 12.72 5.96 -5.95
C LYS A 31 13.05 4.55 -6.49
N ASP A 32 14.08 3.90 -5.98
CA ASP A 32 14.48 2.55 -6.40
C ASP A 32 13.77 1.44 -5.62
N LEU A 33 12.82 1.79 -4.75
CA LEU A 33 12.19 0.83 -3.85
C LEU A 33 10.81 0.42 -4.36
N MET A 34 10.53 -0.87 -4.23
CA MET A 34 9.18 -1.41 -4.30
C MET A 34 8.72 -1.69 -2.88
N VAL A 35 7.70 -0.98 -2.42
CA VAL A 35 7.17 -1.12 -1.06
C VAL A 35 5.91 -1.97 -1.12
N VAL A 36 5.91 -3.11 -0.44
CA VAL A 36 4.80 -4.06 -0.41
C VAL A 36 4.22 -4.05 1.00
N PHE A 37 2.90 -3.89 1.09
CA PHE A 37 2.23 -3.85 2.38
C PHE A 37 1.07 -4.83 2.43
N GLY A 38 0.85 -5.42 3.60
CA GLY A 38 -0.37 -6.14 3.90
C GLY A 38 -0.61 -7.39 3.09
N GLY A 39 -1.88 -7.64 2.82
CA GLY A 39 -2.33 -8.88 2.22
C GLY A 39 -2.41 -10.00 3.23
N GLY A 40 -2.50 -11.21 2.76
CA GLY A 40 -2.54 -12.37 3.65
C GLY A 40 -2.50 -13.68 2.90
N ASN A 41 -2.32 -14.74 3.66
CA ASN A 41 -2.40 -16.11 3.18
C ASN A 41 -3.21 -16.93 4.20
N GLU A 42 -2.64 -17.21 5.38
CA GLU A 42 -3.37 -17.86 6.46
C GLU A 42 -4.13 -16.86 7.34
N GLY A 43 -3.77 -15.58 7.24
CA GLY A 43 -4.41 -14.48 7.95
C GLY A 43 -3.95 -13.17 7.34
N ILE A 44 -4.66 -12.10 7.66
CA ILE A 44 -4.34 -10.77 7.18
C ILE A 44 -3.21 -10.21 8.02
N VAL A 45 -2.20 -9.63 7.36
CA VAL A 45 -0.97 -9.17 8.03
C VAL A 45 -0.76 -7.68 7.87
N ASP A 46 0.03 -7.12 8.79
CA ASP A 46 0.46 -5.72 8.77
C ASP A 46 1.92 -5.58 8.32
N GLU A 47 2.45 -6.64 7.72
CA GLU A 47 3.86 -6.67 7.33
C GLU A 47 4.16 -5.69 6.21
N LEU A 48 5.30 -5.03 6.34
CA LEU A 48 5.86 -4.14 5.32
C LEU A 48 7.15 -4.78 4.82
N HIS A 49 7.20 -5.03 3.52
CA HIS A 49 8.39 -5.60 2.88
C HIS A 49 8.87 -4.65 1.79
N VAL A 50 10.16 -4.39 1.76
CA VAL A 50 10.72 -3.46 0.80
C VAL A 50 11.79 -4.15 -0.02
N TYR A 51 11.65 -4.03 -1.34
CA TYR A 51 12.67 -4.54 -2.26
C TYR A 51 13.41 -3.35 -2.87
N ASN A 52 14.75 -3.34 -2.69
CA ASN A 52 15.61 -2.33 -3.29
C ASN A 52 16.10 -2.85 -4.65
N THR A 53 15.60 -2.26 -5.72
CA THR A 53 15.94 -2.70 -7.08
C THR A 53 17.39 -2.41 -7.46
N ALA A 54 18.03 -1.43 -6.81
CA ALA A 54 19.43 -1.11 -7.08
C ALA A 54 20.39 -2.12 -6.47
N THR A 55 20.02 -2.74 -5.35
CA THR A 55 20.89 -3.69 -4.63
C THR A 55 20.41 -5.13 -4.72
N ASN A 56 19.23 -5.37 -5.32
CA ASN A 56 18.62 -6.70 -5.41
C ASN A 56 18.37 -7.31 -4.04
N GLN A 57 17.93 -6.50 -3.08
CA GLN A 57 17.83 -6.90 -1.69
C GLN A 57 16.46 -6.55 -1.09
N TRP A 58 15.88 -7.52 -0.39
CA TRP A 58 14.70 -7.32 0.43
C TRP A 58 15.10 -6.91 1.84
N PHE A 59 14.30 -6.06 2.46
CA PHE A 59 14.44 -5.77 3.87
C PHE A 59 13.08 -5.45 4.49
N VAL A 60 12.99 -5.63 5.80
CA VAL A 60 11.78 -5.33 6.58
C VAL A 60 12.15 -4.13 7.46
N PRO A 61 11.64 -2.94 7.14
CA PRO A 61 11.97 -1.77 7.96
C PRO A 61 11.33 -1.86 9.33
N VAL A 62 12.02 -1.31 10.32
CA VAL A 62 11.43 -1.11 11.64
C VAL A 62 10.53 0.10 11.55
N THR A 63 9.24 -0.09 11.74
CA THR A 63 8.26 0.99 11.67
C THR A 63 7.89 1.47 13.06
N LYS A 64 7.41 2.69 13.13
CA LYS A 64 6.95 3.32 14.37
C LYS A 64 5.73 4.19 14.10
N GLY A 65 5.15 4.74 15.15
CA GLY A 65 3.99 5.60 15.05
C GLY A 65 2.67 4.81 15.07
N ASP A 66 1.69 5.33 14.37
CA ASP A 66 0.35 4.75 14.34
C ASP A 66 0.28 3.64 13.29
N VAL A 67 0.88 2.49 13.58
CA VAL A 67 0.90 1.37 12.63
C VAL A 67 -0.53 0.90 12.37
N PRO A 68 -0.96 0.88 11.09
CA PRO A 68 -2.32 0.43 10.79
C PRO A 68 -2.48 -1.06 11.08
N PRO A 69 -3.70 -1.51 11.35
CA PRO A 69 -3.93 -2.95 11.41
C PRO A 69 -3.64 -3.58 10.05
N GLY A 70 -3.32 -4.85 10.04
CA GLY A 70 -3.17 -5.59 8.80
C GLY A 70 -4.40 -5.44 7.93
N CYS A 71 -4.22 -5.33 6.63
CA CYS A 71 -5.34 -5.17 5.71
C CYS A 71 -5.04 -5.77 4.35
N ALA A 72 -6.12 -6.08 3.63
CA ALA A 72 -6.07 -6.62 2.28
C ALA A 72 -7.01 -5.85 1.37
N ALA A 73 -6.69 -5.78 0.09
CA ALA A 73 -7.51 -5.11 -0.93
C ALA A 73 -7.78 -3.63 -0.60
N TYR A 74 -6.82 -2.97 -0.02
CA TYR A 74 -6.85 -1.54 0.34
C TYR A 74 -6.36 -0.69 -0.82
N GLY A 75 -6.51 0.63 -0.70
CA GLY A 75 -5.90 1.57 -1.64
C GLY A 75 -4.49 1.94 -1.19
N PHE A 76 -3.55 2.02 -2.13
CA PHE A 76 -2.16 2.32 -1.83
C PHE A 76 -1.59 3.21 -2.92
N VAL A 77 -1.05 4.37 -2.55
CA VAL A 77 -0.57 5.36 -3.52
C VAL A 77 0.59 6.15 -2.93
N VAL A 78 1.46 6.64 -3.80
CA VAL A 78 2.57 7.54 -3.41
C VAL A 78 2.21 8.95 -3.80
N GLU A 79 2.35 9.86 -2.84
CA GLU A 79 2.25 11.30 -3.08
C GLU A 79 3.49 11.98 -2.48
N GLY A 80 4.37 12.48 -3.35
CA GLY A 80 5.64 13.06 -2.89
C GLY A 80 6.52 12.03 -2.20
N THR A 81 6.82 12.27 -0.93
CA THR A 81 7.68 11.39 -0.11
C THR A 81 6.88 10.49 0.82
N ARG A 82 5.56 10.50 0.71
CA ARG A 82 4.69 9.73 1.60
C ARG A 82 3.86 8.71 0.82
N LEU A 83 3.58 7.62 1.50
CA LEU A 83 2.69 6.59 1.01
C LEU A 83 1.38 6.70 1.76
N LEU A 84 0.26 6.60 1.03
CA LEU A 84 -1.07 6.68 1.63
C LEU A 84 -1.77 5.33 1.50
N VAL A 85 -2.39 4.90 2.59
CA VAL A 85 -3.17 3.66 2.67
C VAL A 85 -4.59 4.00 3.06
N PHE A 86 -5.58 3.55 2.29
CA PHE A 86 -6.97 3.79 2.59
C PHE A 86 -7.79 2.50 2.55
N GLY A 87 -8.54 2.27 3.61
CA GLY A 87 -9.55 1.22 3.62
C GLY A 87 -9.00 -0.19 3.65
N GLY A 88 -9.70 -1.09 3.01
CA GLY A 88 -9.36 -2.49 2.92
C GLY A 88 -10.06 -3.35 3.96
N MET A 89 -9.89 -4.67 3.82
CA MET A 89 -10.42 -5.65 4.76
C MET A 89 -9.41 -5.87 5.87
N VAL A 90 -9.80 -5.56 7.12
CA VAL A 90 -8.92 -5.69 8.29
C VAL A 90 -9.14 -7.01 9.03
N GLU A 91 -10.34 -7.56 8.93
CA GLU A 91 -10.70 -8.91 9.34
C GLU A 91 -11.72 -9.43 8.35
N TYR A 92 -11.92 -10.73 8.33
CA TYR A 92 -12.96 -11.29 7.46
C TYR A 92 -14.31 -10.65 7.78
N GLY A 93 -14.89 -10.01 6.75
CA GLY A 93 -16.17 -9.30 6.89
C GLY A 93 -16.09 -7.93 7.53
N LYS A 94 -14.91 -7.44 7.88
CA LYS A 94 -14.73 -6.11 8.47
C LYS A 94 -13.87 -5.23 7.58
N TYR A 95 -14.39 -4.07 7.24
CA TYR A 95 -13.78 -3.14 6.29
C TYR A 95 -13.48 -1.82 6.96
N SER A 96 -12.47 -1.13 6.44
CA SER A 96 -11.99 0.14 7.00
C SER A 96 -12.29 1.31 6.06
N ASN A 97 -12.45 2.49 6.63
CA ASN A 97 -12.41 3.77 5.93
C ASN A 97 -11.37 4.70 6.56
N GLU A 98 -10.39 4.11 7.23
CA GLU A 98 -9.29 4.89 7.80
C GLU A 98 -8.22 5.18 6.77
N LEU A 99 -7.60 6.34 6.93
CA LEU A 99 -6.52 6.81 6.06
C LEU A 99 -5.23 6.91 6.88
N TYR A 100 -4.17 6.27 6.39
CA TYR A 100 -2.86 6.29 7.03
C TYR A 100 -1.81 6.82 6.07
N GLU A 101 -0.81 7.46 6.62
CA GLU A 101 0.37 7.94 5.91
C GLU A 101 1.60 7.21 6.43
N LEU A 102 2.45 6.77 5.51
CA LEU A 102 3.77 6.26 5.84
C LEU A 102 4.81 7.20 5.25
N GLN A 103 5.62 7.83 6.12
CA GLN A 103 6.79 8.58 5.69
C GLN A 103 7.94 7.62 5.45
N ALA A 104 8.29 7.41 4.19
CA ALA A 104 9.27 6.41 3.82
C ALA A 104 10.68 6.73 4.33
N SER A 105 11.03 8.01 4.47
CA SER A 105 12.36 8.42 4.96
C SER A 105 12.60 8.02 6.41
N LYS A 106 11.54 7.83 7.18
CA LYS A 106 11.61 7.49 8.61
C LYS A 106 10.90 6.19 8.94
N TRP A 107 10.19 5.61 8.00
CA TRP A 107 9.31 4.45 8.20
C TRP A 107 8.34 4.69 9.35
N GLU A 108 7.76 5.88 9.36
CA GLU A 108 6.85 6.30 10.43
C GLU A 108 5.44 6.41 9.92
N TRP A 109 4.53 5.72 10.60
CA TRP A 109 3.12 5.72 10.30
C TRP A 109 2.38 6.81 11.06
N LYS A 110 1.39 7.39 10.43
CA LYS A 110 0.51 8.38 11.04
C LYS A 110 -0.92 8.16 10.57
N LYS A 111 -1.84 8.04 11.52
CA LYS A 111 -3.26 8.00 11.18
C LYS A 111 -3.72 9.41 10.87
N LEU A 112 -4.29 9.61 9.70
CA LEU A 112 -4.74 10.91 9.25
C LEU A 112 -6.23 11.09 9.57
N LYS A 113 -6.64 12.35 9.72
CA LYS A 113 -8.04 12.73 9.92
C LYS A 113 -8.42 13.74 8.85
N PRO A 114 -8.88 13.29 7.69
CA PRO A 114 -9.30 14.22 6.63
C PRO A 114 -10.46 15.08 7.10
N ARG A 115 -10.52 16.29 6.58
CA ARG A 115 -11.66 17.16 6.82
C ARG A 115 -12.91 16.55 6.18
N PRO A 116 -14.09 16.65 6.84
CA PRO A 116 -15.31 16.17 6.21
C PRO A 116 -15.58 16.88 4.89
N PRO A 117 -16.24 16.22 3.94
CA PRO A 117 -16.63 16.87 2.69
C PRO A 117 -17.59 18.03 3.00
N LYS A 118 -17.57 19.06 2.14
CA LYS A 118 -18.52 20.17 2.26
C LYS A 118 -19.93 19.72 1.95
N ALA A 119 -20.08 18.69 1.13
CA ALA A 119 -21.38 18.12 0.78
C ALA A 119 -21.26 16.60 0.80
N GLY A 120 -22.26 15.96 1.41
CA GLY A 120 -22.34 14.51 1.48
C GLY A 120 -21.47 13.90 2.59
N PRO A 121 -21.55 12.58 2.77
CA PRO A 121 -20.77 11.89 3.78
C PRO A 121 -19.34 11.64 3.31
N PRO A 122 -18.39 11.37 4.22
CA PRO A 122 -17.09 10.85 3.83
C PRO A 122 -17.22 9.44 3.23
N PRO A 123 -16.15 8.95 2.55
CA PRO A 123 -16.21 7.61 1.98
C PRO A 123 -16.49 6.55 3.04
N CYS A 124 -17.37 5.63 2.71
CA CYS A 124 -17.69 4.51 3.61
C CYS A 124 -16.56 3.46 3.61
N PRO A 125 -16.54 2.58 4.62
CA PRO A 125 -15.62 1.44 4.62
C PRO A 125 -15.76 0.60 3.36
N ARG A 126 -14.62 0.17 2.81
CA ARG A 126 -14.62 -0.57 1.53
C ARG A 126 -13.32 -1.33 1.30
N LEU A 127 -13.38 -2.24 0.33
CA LEU A 127 -12.23 -2.99 -0.17
C LEU A 127 -12.30 -3.04 -1.70
N GLY A 128 -11.17 -3.36 -2.34
CA GLY A 128 -11.14 -3.59 -3.78
C GLY A 128 -11.27 -2.33 -4.62
N HIS A 129 -11.22 -1.17 -4.00
CA HIS A 129 -11.34 0.13 -4.66
C HIS A 129 -10.04 0.52 -5.35
N SER A 130 -10.14 1.46 -6.29
CA SER A 130 -8.95 2.11 -6.83
C SER A 130 -8.62 3.35 -6.02
N PHE A 131 -7.34 3.72 -6.00
CA PHE A 131 -6.83 4.83 -5.20
C PHE A 131 -5.66 5.42 -5.97
N THR A 132 -5.88 6.53 -6.66
CA THR A 132 -5.00 6.97 -7.73
C THR A 132 -4.68 8.44 -7.63
N LEU A 133 -3.39 8.77 -7.70
CA LEU A 133 -2.92 10.15 -7.70
C LEU A 133 -2.98 10.72 -9.12
N VAL A 134 -3.68 11.84 -9.27
CA VAL A 134 -3.73 12.59 -10.53
C VAL A 134 -3.58 14.06 -10.20
N ASN A 135 -2.53 14.70 -10.70
CA ASN A 135 -2.30 16.15 -10.51
C ASN A 135 -2.44 16.57 -9.05
N ALA A 136 -1.70 15.97 -8.17
CA ALA A 136 -1.65 16.27 -6.73
C ALA A 136 -2.95 16.01 -5.96
N LYS A 137 -3.91 15.34 -6.56
CA LYS A 137 -5.15 14.90 -5.91
C LYS A 137 -5.26 13.39 -5.98
N VAL A 138 -5.77 12.78 -4.92
CA VAL A 138 -5.98 11.34 -4.88
C VAL A 138 -7.45 11.04 -5.11
N TYR A 139 -7.72 10.22 -6.11
CA TYR A 139 -9.08 9.83 -6.49
C TYR A 139 -9.38 8.43 -6.00
N LEU A 140 -10.50 8.30 -5.31
CA LEU A 140 -11.02 7.04 -4.79
C LEU A 140 -12.23 6.62 -5.61
N PHE A 141 -12.20 5.40 -6.13
CA PHE A 141 -13.34 4.91 -6.93
C PHE A 141 -13.57 3.44 -6.66
N GLY A 142 -14.81 3.09 -6.52
CA GLY A 142 -15.27 1.71 -6.59
C GLY A 142 -15.61 1.12 -5.25
N TRP A 143 -15.89 -0.08 -5.31
CA TRP A 143 -16.47 -1.04 -4.40
C TRP A 143 -16.76 -0.57 -2.96
N SER A 144 -17.91 -0.98 -2.45
CA SER A 144 -18.32 -0.77 -1.06
C SER A 144 -18.18 -2.07 -0.28
N GLY A 145 -17.88 -1.96 1.02
CA GLY A 145 -17.74 -3.11 1.90
C GLY A 145 -19.03 -3.61 2.53
N GLU A 146 -20.16 -3.06 2.13
CA GLU A 146 -21.45 -3.50 2.69
C GLU A 146 -21.92 -4.84 2.16
#